data_810444b88407dfd4bbb1fa1d6243f4fe
#
_entry.id   810444b88407dfd4bbb1fa1d6243f4fe
#
_cell.length_a   1.000
_cell.length_b   1.000
_cell.length_c   1.000
_cell.angle_alpha   90.00
_cell.angle_beta   90.00
_cell.angle_gamma   90.00
#
_symmetry.space_group_name_H-M   'P 1'
#
loop_
_entity.id
_entity.type
_entity.pdbx_description
1 polymer ?
#
loop_
_entity_poly.entity_id
_entity_poly.type
_entity_poly.pdbx_seq_one_letter_code
_entity_poly.pdbx_strand_id
1 'polypeptide(L)'
;YGSHAGSAVYFYAGVCELQLGKYDEALKFLSKYNGKDAILKAKALGSKGDAYSGLENYKEAVSCYEKAAATVDNMFAASYLLKAGVACDELGDDAKALSFYKKIKDQYPQSMEGYDIDKYISRIENK
;
A
#
# COMPACT_ATOMS: atom_id res chain seq x y z
N TYR A 1 -8.53 -26.10 2.38
CA TYR A 1 -8.82 -25.72 1.02
C TYR A 1 -7.54 -25.36 0.28
N GLY A 2 -7.21 -26.08 -0.76
CA GLY A 2 -6.03 -25.82 -1.56
C GLY A 2 -6.30 -24.97 -2.80
N SER A 3 -7.53 -24.53 -3.05
CA SER A 3 -7.87 -23.79 -4.26
C SER A 3 -7.74 -22.27 -4.06
N HIS A 4 -7.46 -21.56 -5.15
CA HIS A 4 -7.37 -20.10 -5.12
C HIS A 4 -8.72 -19.47 -4.78
N ALA A 5 -9.82 -20.08 -5.20
CA ALA A 5 -11.17 -19.60 -4.87
C ALA A 5 -11.42 -19.64 -3.37
N GLY A 6 -10.97 -20.71 -2.68
CA GLY A 6 -11.08 -20.81 -1.23
C GLY A 6 -10.23 -19.75 -0.52
N SER A 7 -9.05 -19.46 -1.06
CA SER A 7 -8.15 -18.46 -0.51
C SER A 7 -8.74 -17.05 -0.56
N ALA A 8 -9.53 -16.73 -1.59
CA ALA A 8 -10.12 -15.40 -1.75
C ALA A 8 -11.03 -15.00 -0.58
N VAL A 9 -11.64 -15.98 0.10
CA VAL A 9 -12.46 -15.72 1.30
C VAL A 9 -11.63 -14.99 2.36
N TYR A 10 -10.38 -15.37 2.52
CA TYR A 10 -9.49 -14.74 3.49
C TYR A 10 -9.22 -13.29 3.14
N PHE A 11 -9.05 -12.98 1.84
CA PHE A 11 -8.88 -11.60 1.40
C PHE A 11 -10.09 -10.75 1.78
N TYR A 12 -11.31 -11.21 1.46
CA TYR A 12 -12.52 -10.45 1.75
C TYR A 12 -12.78 -10.33 3.25
N ALA A 13 -12.54 -11.39 4.02
CA ALA A 13 -12.65 -11.33 5.47
C ALA A 13 -11.66 -10.31 6.06
N GLY A 14 -10.44 -10.30 5.55
CA GLY A 14 -9.42 -9.35 6.00
C GLY A 14 -9.80 -7.91 5.72
N VAL A 15 -10.35 -7.64 4.53
CA VAL A 15 -10.81 -6.29 4.17
C VAL A 15 -11.95 -5.85 5.09
N CYS A 16 -12.88 -6.75 5.41
CA CYS A 16 -13.97 -6.44 6.34
C CYS A 16 -13.44 -6.08 7.73
N GLU A 17 -12.51 -6.87 8.25
CA GLU A 17 -11.91 -6.59 9.56
C GLU A 17 -11.15 -5.26 9.55
N LEU A 18 -10.47 -4.96 8.44
CA LEU A 18 -9.77 -3.69 8.25
C LEU A 18 -10.72 -2.51 8.35
N GLN A 19 -11.88 -2.59 7.68
CA GLN A 19 -12.88 -1.54 7.70
C GLN A 19 -13.49 -1.34 9.09
N LEU A 20 -13.51 -2.40 9.89
CA LEU A 20 -13.98 -2.33 11.27
C LEU A 20 -12.91 -1.82 12.24
N GLY A 21 -11.71 -1.54 11.74
CA GLY A 21 -10.61 -1.10 12.58
C GLY A 21 -9.94 -2.22 13.37
N LYS A 22 -10.23 -3.47 13.04
CA LYS A 22 -9.65 -4.63 13.71
C LYS A 22 -8.39 -5.06 12.96
N TYR A 23 -7.31 -4.30 13.16
CA TYR A 23 -6.10 -4.41 12.35
C TYR A 23 -5.38 -5.75 12.51
N ASP A 24 -5.29 -6.25 13.75
CA ASP A 24 -4.63 -7.55 14.00
C ASP A 24 -5.39 -8.69 13.32
N GLU A 25 -6.71 -8.68 13.42
CA GLU A 25 -7.55 -9.70 12.78
C GLU A 25 -7.44 -9.60 11.26
N ALA A 26 -7.43 -8.37 10.73
CA ALA A 26 -7.26 -8.16 9.31
C ALA A 26 -5.96 -8.77 8.81
N LEU A 27 -4.85 -8.56 9.54
CA LEU A 27 -3.55 -9.12 9.17
C LEU A 27 -3.57 -10.65 9.17
N LYS A 28 -4.26 -11.26 10.14
CA LYS A 28 -4.37 -12.72 10.18
C LYS A 28 -5.04 -13.27 8.92
N PHE A 29 -6.18 -12.69 8.53
CA PHE A 29 -6.90 -13.14 7.35
C PHE A 29 -6.12 -12.85 6.07
N LEU A 30 -5.60 -11.64 5.94
CA LEU A 30 -4.87 -11.24 4.72
C LEU A 30 -3.61 -12.09 4.52
N SER A 31 -2.97 -12.52 5.60
CA SER A 31 -1.78 -13.38 5.52
C SER A 31 -2.10 -14.79 5.05
N LYS A 32 -3.36 -15.23 5.15
CA LYS A 32 -3.78 -16.54 4.65
C LYS A 32 -4.12 -16.53 3.17
N TYR A 33 -4.26 -15.34 2.56
CA TYR A 33 -4.52 -15.27 1.14
C TYR A 33 -3.26 -15.64 0.35
N ASN A 34 -3.38 -16.59 -0.56
CA ASN A 34 -2.28 -17.06 -1.39
C ASN A 34 -2.65 -17.18 -2.86
N GLY A 35 -3.66 -16.44 -3.31
CA GLY A 35 -4.10 -16.46 -4.70
C GLY A 35 -3.03 -15.92 -5.64
N LYS A 36 -3.15 -16.28 -6.93
CA LYS A 36 -2.16 -15.92 -7.95
C LYS A 36 -2.57 -14.72 -8.81
N ASP A 37 -3.80 -14.23 -8.65
CA ASP A 37 -4.25 -13.04 -9.36
C ASP A 37 -3.43 -11.83 -8.91
N ALA A 38 -2.74 -11.19 -9.87
CA ALA A 38 -1.83 -10.09 -9.54
C ALA A 38 -2.57 -8.90 -8.91
N ILE A 39 -3.78 -8.61 -9.39
CA ILE A 39 -4.56 -7.48 -8.88
C ILE A 39 -4.99 -7.74 -7.43
N LEU A 40 -5.55 -8.92 -7.15
CA LEU A 40 -5.94 -9.29 -5.78
C LEU A 40 -4.74 -9.40 -4.86
N LYS A 41 -3.62 -9.91 -5.37
CA LYS A 41 -2.38 -10.00 -4.61
C LYS A 41 -1.90 -8.60 -4.19
N ALA A 42 -1.92 -7.65 -5.13
CA ALA A 42 -1.56 -6.26 -4.84
C ALA A 42 -2.52 -5.65 -3.82
N LYS A 43 -3.83 -5.89 -3.98
CA LYS A 43 -4.83 -5.38 -3.04
C LYS A 43 -4.65 -5.96 -1.64
N ALA A 44 -4.32 -7.25 -1.54
CA ALA A 44 -4.06 -7.89 -0.26
C ALA A 44 -2.83 -7.28 0.42
N LEU A 45 -1.76 -7.04 -0.35
CA LEU A 45 -0.56 -6.38 0.17
C LEU A 45 -0.86 -4.95 0.60
N GLY A 46 -1.60 -4.20 -0.22
CA GLY A 46 -1.99 -2.83 0.12
C GLY A 46 -2.85 -2.78 1.38
N SER A 47 -3.78 -3.72 1.52
CA SER A 47 -4.64 -3.82 2.71
C SER A 47 -3.83 -4.18 3.96
N LYS A 48 -2.83 -5.04 3.83
CA LYS A 48 -1.89 -5.32 4.92
C LYS A 48 -1.14 -4.05 5.32
N GLY A 49 -0.70 -3.29 4.33
CA GLY A 49 -0.08 -1.99 4.59
C GLY A 49 -1.00 -1.06 5.35
N ASP A 50 -2.28 -1.01 4.98
CA ASP A 50 -3.27 -0.18 5.67
C ASP A 50 -3.46 -0.64 7.12
N ALA A 51 -3.47 -1.95 7.36
CA ALA A 51 -3.60 -2.50 8.71
C ALA A 51 -2.37 -2.15 9.57
N TYR A 52 -1.17 -2.29 9.00
CA TYR A 52 0.05 -1.89 9.70
C TYR A 52 0.07 -0.39 10.00
N SER A 53 -0.40 0.44 9.06
CA SER A 53 -0.52 1.89 9.28
C SER A 53 -1.50 2.19 10.42
N GLY A 54 -2.61 1.45 10.49
CA GLY A 54 -3.56 1.58 11.58
C GLY A 54 -2.96 1.24 12.94
N LEU A 55 -2.01 0.31 12.95
CA LEU A 55 -1.25 -0.06 14.16
C LEU A 55 -0.03 0.85 14.38
N GLU A 56 0.14 1.86 13.53
CA GLU A 56 1.29 2.77 13.55
C GLU A 56 2.62 2.05 13.35
N ASN A 57 2.58 0.86 12.73
CA ASN A 57 3.79 0.14 12.33
C ASN A 57 4.12 0.53 10.89
N TYR A 58 4.63 1.75 10.73
CA TYR A 58 4.84 2.33 9.41
C TYR A 58 5.96 1.66 8.62
N LYS A 59 6.94 1.10 9.30
CA LYS A 59 8.04 0.38 8.65
C LYS A 59 7.51 -0.83 7.87
N GLU A 60 6.66 -1.62 8.50
CA GLU A 60 6.03 -2.77 7.83
C GLU A 60 5.05 -2.31 6.76
N ALA A 61 4.34 -1.21 7.02
CA ALA A 61 3.40 -0.64 6.04
C ALA A 61 4.14 -0.28 4.75
N VAL A 62 5.28 0.40 4.84
CA VAL A 62 6.09 0.77 3.67
C VAL A 62 6.46 -0.47 2.87
N SER A 63 6.94 -1.51 3.54
CA SER A 63 7.32 -2.77 2.88
C SER A 63 6.15 -3.37 2.09
N CYS A 64 4.96 -3.40 2.71
CA CYS A 64 3.76 -3.95 2.06
C CYS A 64 3.35 -3.10 0.84
N TYR A 65 3.37 -1.79 0.97
CA TYR A 65 3.01 -0.89 -0.14
C TYR A 65 4.00 -0.98 -1.30
N GLU A 66 5.30 -1.08 -1.00
CA GLU A 66 6.31 -1.27 -2.05
C GLU A 66 6.06 -2.55 -2.84
N LYS A 67 5.78 -3.64 -2.13
CA LYS A 67 5.49 -4.93 -2.77
C LYS A 67 4.21 -4.87 -3.60
N ALA A 68 3.19 -4.18 -3.10
CA ALA A 68 1.94 -3.99 -3.84
C ALA A 68 2.19 -3.24 -5.14
N ALA A 69 2.95 -2.15 -5.09
CA ALA A 69 3.28 -1.35 -6.27
C ALA A 69 4.06 -2.17 -7.29
N ALA A 70 5.00 -2.98 -6.85
CA ALA A 70 5.80 -3.82 -7.74
C ALA A 70 4.98 -4.93 -8.39
N THR A 71 3.91 -5.37 -7.74
CA THR A 71 3.08 -6.48 -8.22
C THR A 71 2.24 -6.07 -9.43
N VAL A 72 1.74 -4.82 -9.49
CA VAL A 72 0.84 -4.40 -10.57
C VAL A 72 1.55 -3.64 -11.70
N ASP A 73 2.61 -2.92 -11.42
CA ASP A 73 3.43 -2.17 -12.41
C ASP A 73 2.61 -1.45 -13.49
N ASN A 74 1.62 -0.69 -13.06
CA ASN A 74 0.78 0.13 -13.92
C ASN A 74 0.27 1.33 -13.11
N MET A 75 -0.71 2.10 -13.64
CA MET A 75 -1.22 3.29 -12.94
C MET A 75 -1.75 3.00 -11.54
N PHE A 76 -2.19 1.77 -11.25
CA PHE A 76 -2.62 1.40 -9.91
C PHE A 76 -1.46 1.38 -8.92
N ALA A 77 -0.22 1.23 -9.41
CA ALA A 77 0.95 1.30 -8.55
C ALA A 77 1.08 2.68 -7.90
N ALA A 78 0.61 3.75 -8.55
CA ALA A 78 0.73 5.11 -8.04
C ALA A 78 0.07 5.27 -6.67
N SER A 79 -1.08 4.65 -6.44
CA SER A 79 -1.76 4.74 -5.14
C SER A 79 -0.93 4.09 -4.04
N TYR A 80 -0.30 2.95 -4.32
CA TYR A 80 0.55 2.27 -3.35
C TYR A 80 1.84 3.03 -3.10
N LEU A 81 2.42 3.63 -4.14
CA LEU A 81 3.61 4.47 -4.00
C LEU A 81 3.32 5.70 -3.14
N LEU A 82 2.14 6.31 -3.32
CA LEU A 82 1.74 7.45 -2.49
C LEU A 82 1.62 7.02 -1.02
N LYS A 83 0.97 5.92 -0.77
CA LYS A 83 0.82 5.40 0.61
C LYS A 83 2.18 5.07 1.23
N ALA A 84 3.09 4.50 0.44
CA ALA A 84 4.45 4.22 0.90
C ALA A 84 5.16 5.52 1.27
N GLY A 85 5.05 6.54 0.43
CA GLY A 85 5.66 7.85 0.71
C GLY A 85 5.10 8.50 1.97
N VAL A 86 3.79 8.46 2.14
CA VAL A 86 3.13 9.01 3.34
C VAL A 86 3.60 8.27 4.59
N ALA A 87 3.71 6.94 4.54
CA ALA A 87 4.20 6.16 5.67
C ALA A 87 5.66 6.50 5.98
N CYS A 88 6.49 6.73 4.95
CA CYS A 88 7.87 7.19 5.16
C CYS A 88 7.92 8.56 5.82
N ASP A 89 7.02 9.48 5.43
CA ASP A 89 6.91 10.79 6.07
C ASP A 89 6.59 10.64 7.55
N GLU A 90 5.68 9.73 7.90
CA GLU A 90 5.35 9.44 9.30
C GLU A 90 6.57 8.90 10.07
N LEU A 91 7.44 8.14 9.40
CA LEU A 91 8.67 7.64 10.00
C LEU A 91 9.77 8.72 10.11
N GLY A 92 9.58 9.87 9.48
CA GLY A 92 10.61 10.89 9.40
C GLY A 92 11.69 10.60 8.36
N ASP A 93 11.47 9.63 7.48
CA ASP A 93 12.42 9.29 6.40
C ASP A 93 12.08 10.12 5.16
N ASP A 94 12.49 11.38 5.18
CA ASP A 94 12.17 12.34 4.11
C ASP A 94 12.77 11.96 2.78
N ALA A 95 13.99 11.44 2.77
CA ALA A 95 14.65 11.03 1.53
C ALA A 95 13.88 9.91 0.83
N LYS A 96 13.43 8.93 1.59
CA LYS A 96 12.69 7.80 1.03
C LYS A 96 11.29 8.23 0.60
N ALA A 97 10.64 9.10 1.38
CA ALA A 97 9.34 9.67 0.99
C ALA A 97 9.46 10.38 -0.36
N LEU A 98 10.47 11.25 -0.52
CA LEU A 98 10.70 11.94 -1.78
C LEU A 98 10.94 10.98 -2.95
N SER A 99 11.65 9.89 -2.71
CA SER A 99 11.92 8.92 -3.77
C SER A 99 10.64 8.30 -4.31
N PHE A 100 9.69 7.98 -3.42
CA PHE A 100 8.38 7.44 -3.83
C PHE A 100 7.56 8.51 -4.58
N TYR A 101 7.53 9.73 -4.07
CA TYR A 101 6.78 10.82 -4.70
C TYR A 101 7.33 11.15 -6.09
N LYS A 102 8.66 11.22 -6.23
CA LYS A 102 9.29 11.51 -7.53
C LYS A 102 9.06 10.38 -8.53
N LYS A 103 8.99 9.15 -8.06
CA LYS A 103 8.67 8.01 -8.92
C LYS A 103 7.26 8.14 -9.49
N ILE A 104 6.29 8.60 -8.68
CA ILE A 104 4.93 8.87 -9.18
C ILE A 104 4.98 9.96 -10.25
N LYS A 105 5.69 11.05 -9.98
CA LYS A 105 5.79 12.17 -10.91
C LYS A 105 6.41 11.75 -12.24
N ASP A 106 7.44 10.91 -12.20
CA ASP A 106 8.20 10.51 -13.39
C ASP A 106 7.48 9.40 -14.17
N GLN A 107 6.90 8.43 -13.51
CA GLN A 107 6.35 7.23 -14.16
C GLN A 107 4.83 7.25 -14.32
N TYR A 108 4.12 7.96 -13.44
CA TYR A 108 2.66 7.97 -13.41
C TYR A 108 2.09 9.38 -13.32
N PRO A 109 2.57 10.33 -14.16
CA PRO A 109 2.14 11.73 -14.03
C PRO A 109 0.66 11.95 -14.35
N GLN A 110 0.04 11.04 -15.11
CA GLN A 110 -1.37 11.16 -15.49
C GLN A 110 -2.30 10.41 -14.55
N SER A 111 -1.78 9.78 -13.49
CA SER A 111 -2.60 9.19 -12.45
C SER A 111 -3.21 10.30 -11.59
N MET A 112 -4.28 9.96 -10.85
CA MET A 112 -4.86 10.90 -9.89
C MET A 112 -3.82 11.38 -8.89
N GLU A 113 -2.98 10.47 -8.41
CA GLU A 113 -1.90 10.78 -7.50
C GLU A 113 -0.87 11.72 -8.15
N GLY A 114 -0.59 11.52 -9.43
CA GLY A 114 0.36 12.34 -10.18
C GLY A 114 -0.05 13.79 -10.28
N TYR A 115 -1.35 14.08 -10.41
CA TYR A 115 -1.83 15.45 -10.48
C TYR A 115 -1.57 16.24 -9.20
N ASP A 116 -1.58 15.58 -8.04
CA ASP A 116 -1.39 16.24 -6.75
C ASP A 116 0.00 16.08 -6.17
N ILE A 117 0.89 15.37 -6.87
CA ILE A 117 2.15 14.93 -6.27
C ILE A 117 3.07 16.08 -5.87
N ASP A 118 3.01 17.19 -6.59
CA ASP A 118 3.88 18.32 -6.30
C ASP A 118 3.66 18.92 -4.92
N LYS A 119 2.43 18.87 -4.40
CA LYS A 119 2.17 19.36 -3.04
C LYS A 119 2.83 18.46 -1.98
N TYR A 120 2.89 17.16 -2.23
CA TYR A 120 3.58 16.22 -1.33
C TYR A 120 5.08 16.44 -1.36
N ILE A 121 5.63 16.64 -2.56
CA ILE A 121 7.06 16.92 -2.73
C ILE A 121 7.42 18.23 -2.02
N SER A 122 6.65 19.29 -2.26
CA SER A 122 6.89 20.60 -1.65
C SER A 122 6.83 20.54 -0.13
N ARG A 123 5.89 19.77 0.43
CA ARG A 123 5.78 19.60 1.88
C ARG A 123 7.09 19.08 2.48
N ILE A 124 7.72 18.11 1.82
CA ILE A 124 8.99 17.55 2.30
C ILE A 124 10.15 18.53 2.08
N GLU A 125 10.21 19.14 0.87
CA GLU A 125 11.33 20.01 0.50
C GLU A 125 11.34 21.33 1.28
N ASN A 126 10.20 21.75 1.80
CA ASN A 126 10.07 23.02 2.53
C ASN A 126 10.09 22.86 4.06
N LYS A 127 10.47 21.70 4.53
CA LYS A 127 10.63 21.49 5.99
C LYS A 127 11.78 22.30 6.59
#